data_b57a1c23f2b52b3d4ec08265f00e7e5c
#
_entry.id   b57a1c23f2b52b3d4ec08265f00e7e5c
#
_cell.length_a   1.000
_cell.length_b   1.000
_cell.length_c   1.000
_cell.angle_alpha   90.00
_cell.angle_beta   90.00
_cell.angle_gamma   90.00
#
_symmetry.space_group_name_H-M   'P 1'
#
loop_
_entity.id
_entity.type
_entity.pdbx_description
1 polymer ?
#
loop_
_entity_poly.entity_id
_entity_poly.type
_entity_poly.pdbx_seq_one_letter_code
_entity_poly.pdbx_strand_id
1 'polypeptide(L)'
;MPPVGITLFIFLGRNWKINTLDKKLKDRAIKLSWSSLYKKNYSLTEYKPIINLIASNSFSPLFTNNKVTILDGGEYKFKILKEKLLNAKNHIHLEYYIVKDDKIGTEIKDILIRKAKEGVKIRFIIDKVGSIRLKRRYIKELKSAGIEVVFYSYILAPLLRLINTQINYRNHRKIVVIDGSLAFIGGINIGDEYLGLGKLGDWKDCHIMIEGDCALGLQSVFLDDFSSIKKYNNEEINLLNNIENYFKPLGYKGNIPMQIIRSGPDSEFPSILQVLIKMISVAKESINIITPYFIPSEGLIDALRIASLSGIKVSLIFPEKADHFTVNRASKTYLAELKRSGANIHLYSKDAFIHSKLLMVDNKICTIGTANLDIRSFELNYEVNAIIYDESITKDFNNIFYSLLNNCRSFNYEEYENRSLLTKLIDGFSRLLSSIL
;
A
#
# COMPACT_ATOMS: atom_id res chain seq x y z
N MET A 1 17.22 -11.05 -29.54
CA MET A 1 17.03 -10.08 -30.64
C MET A 1 17.23 -8.66 -30.07
N PRO A 2 18.42 -8.03 -30.25
CA PRO A 2 18.70 -6.73 -29.64
C PRO A 2 17.73 -5.60 -30.06
N PRO A 3 17.29 -5.48 -31.32
CA PRO A 3 16.38 -4.37 -31.70
C PRO A 3 15.02 -4.42 -31.02
N VAL A 4 14.45 -5.60 -30.85
CA VAL A 4 13.15 -5.78 -30.17
C VAL A 4 13.31 -5.49 -28.68
N GLY A 5 14.41 -5.94 -28.07
CA GLY A 5 14.71 -5.65 -26.65
C GLY A 5 14.94 -4.17 -26.40
N ILE A 6 15.66 -3.46 -27.29
CA ILE A 6 15.88 -2.01 -27.21
C ILE A 6 14.54 -1.27 -27.37
N THR A 7 13.73 -1.65 -28.34
CA THR A 7 12.42 -1.05 -28.56
C THR A 7 11.52 -1.27 -27.32
N LEU A 8 11.45 -2.49 -26.80
CA LEU A 8 10.69 -2.79 -25.56
C LEU A 8 11.27 -2.02 -24.37
N PHE A 9 12.60 -1.89 -24.24
CA PHE A 9 13.24 -1.12 -23.19
C PHE A 9 12.92 0.38 -23.28
N ILE A 10 12.92 0.96 -24.48
CA ILE A 10 12.54 2.37 -24.69
C ILE A 10 11.07 2.59 -24.30
N PHE A 11 10.17 1.64 -24.56
CA PHE A 11 8.74 1.76 -24.30
C PHE A 11 8.29 1.27 -22.92
N LEU A 12 8.98 0.31 -22.34
CA LEU A 12 8.59 -0.33 -21.07
C LEU A 12 9.66 -0.18 -19.99
N GLY A 13 10.85 0.28 -20.36
CA GLY A 13 11.98 0.40 -19.44
C GLY A 13 11.87 1.57 -18.47
N ARG A 14 12.50 1.39 -17.31
CA ARG A 14 12.47 2.28 -16.15
C ARG A 14 13.44 3.46 -16.27
N ASN A 15 13.36 4.34 -17.23
CA ASN A 15 14.43 5.35 -17.36
C ASN A 15 14.01 6.82 -17.18
N TRP A 16 12.89 7.08 -16.50
CA TRP A 16 12.46 8.46 -16.33
C TRP A 16 12.37 8.81 -14.84
N LYS A 17 13.44 9.37 -14.28
CA LYS A 17 13.34 10.11 -13.03
C LYS A 17 12.38 11.28 -13.28
N ILE A 18 11.13 11.11 -12.86
CA ILE A 18 10.19 12.21 -12.79
C ILE A 18 10.73 13.11 -11.67
N ASN A 19 11.25 14.28 -12.04
CA ASN A 19 11.61 15.31 -11.07
C ASN A 19 10.33 15.75 -10.36
N THR A 20 10.04 15.08 -9.26
CA THR A 20 8.95 15.45 -8.38
C THR A 20 9.32 16.70 -7.60
N LEU A 21 8.34 17.35 -7.10
CA LEU A 21 8.28 18.58 -6.34
C LEU A 21 9.62 19.24 -6.00
N ASP A 22 9.65 20.55 -6.18
CA ASP A 22 10.76 21.40 -5.80
C ASP A 22 11.27 20.99 -4.39
N LYS A 23 12.56 20.65 -4.31
CA LYS A 23 13.24 20.22 -3.09
C LYS A 23 12.96 21.16 -1.92
N LYS A 24 12.76 22.46 -2.21
CA LYS A 24 12.39 23.48 -1.22
C LYS A 24 11.01 23.26 -0.58
N LEU A 25 10.04 22.68 -1.29
CA LEU A 25 8.70 22.40 -0.76
C LEU A 25 8.71 21.15 0.13
N LYS A 26 9.44 20.11 -0.30
CA LYS A 26 9.70 18.93 0.55
C LYS A 26 10.41 19.36 1.84
N ASP A 27 11.48 20.13 1.75
CA ASP A 27 12.25 20.59 2.90
C ASP A 27 11.42 21.47 3.86
N ARG A 28 10.49 22.28 3.35
CA ARG A 28 9.66 23.18 4.16
C ARG A 28 8.53 22.43 4.88
N ALA A 29 7.80 21.58 4.19
CA ALA A 29 6.75 20.75 4.80
C ALA A 29 7.35 19.79 5.85
N ILE A 30 8.47 19.15 5.52
CA ILE A 30 9.24 18.27 6.39
C ILE A 30 9.78 19.03 7.61
N LYS A 31 10.43 20.18 7.44
CA LYS A 31 10.99 20.96 8.56
C LYS A 31 9.92 21.48 9.52
N LEU A 32 8.78 21.92 9.01
CA LEU A 32 7.68 22.45 9.85
C LEU A 32 7.00 21.35 10.68
N SER A 33 6.81 20.15 10.08
CA SER A 33 6.14 19.04 10.77
C SER A 33 7.05 18.27 11.71
N TRP A 34 8.38 18.28 11.50
CA TRP A 34 9.28 17.31 12.10
C TRP A 34 10.22 17.87 13.17
N SER A 35 10.48 19.18 13.17
CA SER A 35 11.37 19.80 14.16
C SER A 35 10.89 19.65 15.62
N SER A 36 9.56 19.56 15.82
CA SER A 36 8.96 19.33 17.14
C SER A 36 8.95 17.83 17.56
N LEU A 37 9.02 16.91 16.61
CA LEU A 37 8.86 15.46 16.83
C LEU A 37 10.21 14.74 17.06
N TYR A 38 11.33 15.33 16.61
CA TYR A 38 12.68 14.75 16.78
C TYR A 38 13.22 14.71 18.21
N LYS A 39 12.52 15.28 19.19
CA LYS A 39 13.06 15.54 20.53
C LYS A 39 12.88 14.43 21.58
N LYS A 40 12.37 13.25 21.26
CA LYS A 40 12.21 12.19 22.25
C LYS A 40 13.21 11.05 22.05
N ASN A 41 14.05 10.80 23.06
CA ASN A 41 14.92 9.63 23.18
C ASN A 41 14.06 8.37 23.35
N TYR A 42 14.23 7.37 22.47
CA TYR A 42 13.52 6.10 22.56
C TYR A 42 14.44 4.94 22.84
N SER A 43 13.97 4.05 23.73
CA SER A 43 14.63 2.80 24.10
C SER A 43 14.45 1.67 23.05
N LEU A 44 13.98 1.97 21.84
CA LEU A 44 13.86 1.00 20.73
C LEU A 44 15.22 0.70 20.08
N THR A 45 16.22 0.37 20.91
CA THR A 45 17.59 0.10 20.47
C THR A 45 17.67 -1.08 19.51
N GLU A 46 16.82 -2.08 19.69
CA GLU A 46 16.75 -3.28 18.82
C GLU A 46 16.37 -2.94 17.37
N TYR A 47 15.46 -1.97 17.17
CA TYR A 47 14.97 -1.57 15.82
C TYR A 47 15.65 -0.32 15.27
N LYS A 48 16.64 0.22 15.96
CA LYS A 48 17.39 1.42 15.51
C LYS A 48 17.86 1.34 14.05
N PRO A 49 18.39 0.20 13.54
CA PRO A 49 18.76 0.10 12.13
C PRO A 49 17.58 0.25 11.15
N ILE A 50 16.39 -0.26 11.49
CA ILE A 50 15.18 -0.13 10.67
C ILE A 50 14.70 1.33 10.71
N ILE A 51 14.63 1.91 11.91
CA ILE A 51 14.20 3.31 12.13
C ILE A 51 15.09 4.27 11.33
N ASN A 52 16.41 4.09 11.40
CA ASN A 52 17.37 4.90 10.67
C ASN A 52 17.26 4.70 9.14
N LEU A 53 17.06 3.46 8.68
CA LEU A 53 16.87 3.18 7.26
C LEU A 53 15.64 3.94 6.71
N ILE A 54 14.51 3.90 7.42
CA ILE A 54 13.29 4.60 7.01
C ILE A 54 13.49 6.12 7.06
N ALA A 55 14.14 6.63 8.10
CA ALA A 55 14.44 8.05 8.19
C ALA A 55 15.34 8.53 7.04
N SER A 56 16.28 7.69 6.57
CA SER A 56 17.22 8.04 5.51
C SER A 56 16.62 7.90 4.11
N ASN A 57 15.86 6.83 3.83
CA ASN A 57 15.38 6.54 2.47
C ASN A 57 13.97 7.04 2.16
N SER A 58 13.16 7.35 3.18
CA SER A 58 11.80 7.86 3.05
C SER A 58 11.58 9.18 3.79
N PHE A 59 12.60 9.71 4.46
CA PHE A 59 12.53 10.93 5.28
C PHE A 59 11.39 10.89 6.30
N SER A 60 11.04 9.72 6.82
CA SER A 60 9.96 9.53 7.78
C SER A 60 10.53 9.40 9.20
N PRO A 61 10.16 10.29 10.13
CA PRO A 61 10.57 10.20 11.53
C PRO A 61 9.82 9.06 12.24
N LEU A 62 10.32 8.68 13.42
CA LEU A 62 9.59 7.83 14.34
C LEU A 62 8.52 8.67 15.05
N PHE A 63 7.27 8.34 14.81
CA PHE A 63 6.10 8.90 15.48
C PHE A 63 5.72 8.02 16.66
N THR A 64 5.44 8.58 17.82
CA THR A 64 5.23 7.80 19.05
C THR A 64 3.96 8.14 19.81
N ASN A 65 3.31 9.22 19.43
CA ASN A 65 2.02 9.62 19.98
C ASN A 65 0.91 9.08 19.09
N ASN A 66 0.69 7.73 19.10
CA ASN A 66 -0.33 7.13 18.25
C ASN A 66 -1.14 6.09 19.01
N LYS A 67 -2.41 6.00 18.61
CA LYS A 67 -3.31 4.88 18.88
C LYS A 67 -3.66 4.23 17.55
N VAL A 68 -3.63 2.90 17.50
CA VAL A 68 -3.93 2.09 16.32
C VAL A 68 -5.16 1.24 16.58
N THR A 69 -6.08 1.23 15.64
CA THR A 69 -7.23 0.31 15.62
C THR A 69 -7.16 -0.53 14.36
N ILE A 70 -7.09 -1.85 14.51
CA ILE A 70 -7.11 -2.79 13.38
C ILE A 70 -8.55 -2.90 12.88
N LEU A 71 -8.73 -2.77 11.58
CA LEU A 71 -10.01 -2.88 10.88
C LEU A 71 -9.94 -4.13 9.99
N ASP A 72 -10.30 -5.26 10.56
CA ASP A 72 -10.32 -6.55 9.87
C ASP A 72 -11.58 -6.66 9.01
N GLY A 73 -11.39 -6.69 7.70
CA GLY A 73 -12.44 -6.75 6.70
C GLY A 73 -13.10 -5.42 6.31
N GLY A 74 -13.73 -5.44 5.13
CA GLY A 74 -14.35 -4.25 4.54
C GLY A 74 -15.54 -3.74 5.33
N GLU A 75 -16.36 -4.63 5.88
CA GLU A 75 -17.57 -4.26 6.61
C GLU A 75 -17.24 -3.38 7.83
N TYR A 76 -16.28 -3.81 8.65
CA TYR A 76 -15.84 -3.06 9.81
C TYR A 76 -15.12 -1.76 9.41
N LYS A 77 -14.23 -1.83 8.39
CA LYS A 77 -13.54 -0.64 7.86
C LYS A 77 -14.52 0.42 7.38
N PHE A 78 -15.52 0.07 6.57
CA PHE A 78 -16.46 1.05 6.04
C PHE A 78 -17.43 1.59 7.08
N LYS A 79 -17.82 0.78 8.07
CA LYS A 79 -18.61 1.26 9.23
C LYS A 79 -17.88 2.39 9.95
N ILE A 80 -16.63 2.14 10.36
CA ILE A 80 -15.82 3.14 11.08
C ILE A 80 -15.47 4.33 10.17
N LEU A 81 -15.09 4.09 8.92
CA LEU A 81 -14.77 5.17 7.99
C LEU A 81 -15.95 6.15 7.82
N LYS A 82 -17.15 5.64 7.58
CA LYS A 82 -18.37 6.49 7.43
C LYS A 82 -18.63 7.32 8.69
N GLU A 83 -18.50 6.71 9.87
CA GLU A 83 -18.63 7.44 11.15
C GLU A 83 -17.62 8.58 11.25
N LYS A 84 -16.34 8.32 10.97
CA LYS A 84 -15.28 9.33 11.08
C LYS A 84 -15.40 10.42 10.03
N LEU A 85 -15.81 10.10 8.81
CA LEU A 85 -16.08 11.08 7.76
C LEU A 85 -17.22 12.04 8.16
N LEU A 86 -18.30 11.53 8.74
CA LEU A 86 -19.42 12.35 9.22
C LEU A 86 -19.01 13.31 10.33
N ASN A 87 -18.02 12.95 11.15
CA ASN A 87 -17.52 13.74 12.27
C ASN A 87 -16.41 14.74 11.88
N ALA A 88 -15.96 14.74 10.62
CA ALA A 88 -14.93 15.67 10.13
C ALA A 88 -15.37 17.14 10.28
N LYS A 89 -14.42 18.03 10.67
CA LYS A 89 -14.69 19.44 10.94
C LYS A 89 -13.98 20.40 10.02
N ASN A 90 -12.75 20.07 9.59
CA ASN A 90 -11.88 20.98 8.85
C ASN A 90 -11.61 20.51 7.43
N HIS A 91 -11.07 19.29 7.29
CA HIS A 91 -10.74 18.76 5.97
C HIS A 91 -10.76 17.24 5.94
N ILE A 92 -11.01 16.71 4.73
CA ILE A 92 -10.93 15.30 4.40
C ILE A 92 -10.06 15.16 3.14
N HIS A 93 -9.00 14.38 3.23
CA HIS A 93 -8.14 14.03 2.12
C HIS A 93 -8.26 12.53 1.84
N LEU A 94 -8.60 12.17 0.60
CA LEU A 94 -8.76 10.78 0.17
C LEU A 94 -7.86 10.51 -1.03
N GLU A 95 -7.25 9.33 -1.03
CA GLU A 95 -6.46 8.82 -2.14
C GLU A 95 -6.75 7.34 -2.30
N TYR A 96 -7.23 6.94 -3.49
CA TYR A 96 -7.61 5.56 -3.77
C TYR A 96 -7.24 5.13 -5.19
N TYR A 97 -6.77 3.89 -5.29
CA TYR A 97 -6.53 3.22 -6.56
C TYR A 97 -7.83 2.85 -7.26
N ILE A 98 -8.74 2.15 -6.57
CA ILE A 98 -10.06 1.77 -7.11
C ILE A 98 -11.16 2.49 -6.35
N VAL A 99 -12.00 3.19 -7.12
CA VAL A 99 -13.28 3.76 -6.67
C VAL A 99 -14.36 3.27 -7.62
N LYS A 100 -15.40 2.65 -7.08
CA LYS A 100 -16.55 2.16 -7.86
C LYS A 100 -17.81 2.98 -7.58
N ASP A 101 -18.66 3.08 -8.59
CA ASP A 101 -20.01 3.65 -8.50
C ASP A 101 -21.01 2.52 -8.19
N ASP A 102 -20.79 1.87 -7.02
CA ASP A 102 -21.61 0.82 -6.44
C ASP A 102 -22.23 1.30 -5.11
N LYS A 103 -22.80 0.41 -4.31
CA LYS A 103 -23.50 0.78 -3.08
C LYS A 103 -22.57 1.52 -2.12
N ILE A 104 -21.41 0.93 -1.76
CA ILE A 104 -20.50 1.57 -0.80
C ILE A 104 -19.85 2.84 -1.38
N GLY A 105 -19.53 2.84 -2.67
CA GLY A 105 -19.01 4.03 -3.34
C GLY A 105 -20.00 5.18 -3.35
N THR A 106 -21.29 4.89 -3.55
CA THR A 106 -22.37 5.88 -3.48
C THR A 106 -22.54 6.41 -2.06
N GLU A 107 -22.58 5.54 -1.04
CA GLU A 107 -22.70 5.96 0.36
C GLU A 107 -21.56 6.91 0.77
N ILE A 108 -20.31 6.58 0.39
CA ILE A 108 -19.16 7.45 0.67
C ILE A 108 -19.28 8.78 -0.07
N LYS A 109 -19.64 8.77 -1.37
CA LYS A 109 -19.84 9.98 -2.16
C LYS A 109 -20.86 10.92 -1.49
N ASP A 110 -22.00 10.39 -1.05
CA ASP A 110 -23.06 11.17 -0.46
C ASP A 110 -22.64 11.81 0.88
N ILE A 111 -21.84 11.08 1.69
CA ILE A 111 -21.24 11.63 2.90
C ILE A 111 -20.27 12.78 2.56
N LEU A 112 -19.40 12.60 1.56
CA LEU A 112 -18.46 13.63 1.14
C LEU A 112 -19.19 14.89 0.63
N ILE A 113 -20.24 14.73 -0.18
CA ILE A 113 -21.06 15.85 -0.67
C ILE A 113 -21.72 16.59 0.49
N ARG A 114 -22.26 15.85 1.46
CA ARG A 114 -22.85 16.44 2.68
C ARG A 114 -21.81 17.25 3.43
N LYS A 115 -20.62 16.68 3.70
CA LYS A 115 -19.55 17.37 4.45
C LYS A 115 -19.00 18.59 3.71
N ALA A 116 -18.91 18.54 2.37
CA ALA A 116 -18.53 19.69 1.56
C ALA A 116 -19.54 20.84 1.71
N LYS A 117 -20.84 20.55 1.71
CA LYS A 117 -21.91 21.54 1.96
C LYS A 117 -21.87 22.11 3.38
N GLU A 118 -21.36 21.36 4.35
CA GLU A 118 -21.11 21.81 5.74
C GLU A 118 -19.82 22.67 5.85
N GLY A 119 -19.11 22.93 4.74
CA GLY A 119 -17.88 23.75 4.70
C GLY A 119 -16.58 22.99 4.92
N VAL A 120 -16.61 21.66 5.04
CA VAL A 120 -15.39 20.83 5.14
C VAL A 120 -14.66 20.84 3.81
N LYS A 121 -13.35 21.13 3.82
CA LYS A 121 -12.50 21.12 2.62
C LYS A 121 -12.16 19.69 2.22
N ILE A 122 -12.59 19.25 1.04
CA ILE A 122 -12.40 17.86 0.61
C ILE A 122 -11.55 17.81 -0.65
N ARG A 123 -10.51 16.95 -0.63
CA ARG A 123 -9.64 16.65 -1.76
C ARG A 123 -9.58 15.16 -2.00
N PHE A 124 -9.71 14.76 -3.25
CA PHE A 124 -9.77 13.36 -3.62
C PHE A 124 -8.85 13.06 -4.80
N ILE A 125 -7.83 12.21 -4.57
CA ILE A 125 -6.98 11.64 -5.61
C ILE A 125 -7.55 10.28 -6.01
N ILE A 126 -7.80 10.09 -7.29
CA ILE A 126 -8.30 8.84 -7.86
C ILE A 126 -7.36 8.38 -8.97
N ASP A 127 -6.91 7.11 -8.91
CA ASP A 127 -6.19 6.53 -10.05
C ASP A 127 -7.16 6.30 -11.20
N LYS A 128 -6.84 6.86 -12.37
CA LYS A 128 -7.73 6.84 -13.54
C LYS A 128 -7.89 5.45 -14.13
N VAL A 129 -6.85 4.62 -14.06
CA VAL A 129 -6.87 3.28 -14.65
C VAL A 129 -7.53 2.29 -13.70
N GLY A 130 -7.18 2.32 -12.42
CA GLY A 130 -7.84 1.51 -11.39
C GLY A 130 -9.34 1.80 -11.31
N SER A 131 -9.73 3.06 -11.56
CA SER A 131 -11.13 3.52 -11.50
C SER A 131 -11.75 3.77 -12.88
N ILE A 132 -11.30 3.05 -13.93
CA ILE A 132 -11.74 3.28 -15.32
C ILE A 132 -13.24 3.14 -15.53
N ARG A 133 -13.93 2.35 -14.69
CA ARG A 133 -15.39 2.12 -14.76
C ARG A 133 -16.19 3.15 -13.96
N LEU A 134 -15.52 4.11 -13.29
CA LEU A 134 -16.21 5.15 -12.54
C LEU A 134 -16.94 6.11 -13.50
N LYS A 135 -18.24 6.27 -13.29
CA LYS A 135 -19.07 7.08 -14.20
C LYS A 135 -18.73 8.57 -14.11
N ARG A 136 -18.80 9.27 -15.23
CA ARG A 136 -18.61 10.73 -15.30
C ARG A 136 -19.59 11.49 -14.40
N ARG A 137 -20.79 10.97 -14.22
CA ARG A 137 -21.82 11.55 -13.34
C ARG A 137 -21.34 11.60 -11.89
N TYR A 138 -20.76 10.52 -11.38
CA TYR A 138 -20.20 10.43 -10.04
C TYR A 138 -19.19 11.57 -9.76
N ILE A 139 -18.27 11.78 -10.70
CA ILE A 139 -17.26 12.86 -10.59
C ILE A 139 -17.90 14.25 -10.70
N LYS A 140 -18.89 14.40 -11.59
CA LYS A 140 -19.60 15.68 -11.74
C LYS A 140 -20.31 16.06 -10.44
N GLU A 141 -20.98 15.13 -9.79
CA GLU A 141 -21.67 15.35 -8.51
C GLU A 141 -20.69 15.78 -7.40
N LEU A 142 -19.53 15.12 -7.26
CA LEU A 142 -18.50 15.54 -6.32
C LEU A 142 -17.99 16.96 -6.59
N LYS A 143 -17.60 17.24 -7.86
CA LYS A 143 -17.08 18.56 -8.24
C LYS A 143 -18.13 19.68 -8.09
N SER A 144 -19.40 19.40 -8.38
CA SER A 144 -20.51 20.37 -8.20
C SER A 144 -20.76 20.71 -6.72
N ALA A 145 -20.36 19.85 -5.79
CA ALA A 145 -20.39 20.10 -4.35
C ALA A 145 -19.14 20.86 -3.82
N GLY A 146 -18.22 21.27 -4.69
CA GLY A 146 -16.99 21.96 -4.31
C GLY A 146 -15.83 21.06 -3.90
N ILE A 147 -15.92 19.74 -4.14
CA ILE A 147 -14.85 18.77 -3.84
C ILE A 147 -13.78 18.87 -4.93
N GLU A 148 -12.51 19.04 -4.53
CA GLU A 148 -11.39 19.04 -5.44
C GLU A 148 -11.02 17.59 -5.81
N VAL A 149 -11.44 17.13 -7.00
CA VAL A 149 -11.11 15.78 -7.51
C VAL A 149 -10.02 15.89 -8.55
N VAL A 150 -8.89 15.22 -8.32
CA VAL A 150 -7.78 15.08 -9.25
C VAL A 150 -7.58 13.62 -9.64
N PHE A 151 -7.14 13.39 -10.89
CA PHE A 151 -6.86 12.06 -11.37
C PHE A 151 -5.36 11.84 -11.48
N TYR A 152 -4.89 10.77 -10.83
CA TYR A 152 -3.57 10.26 -11.12
C TYR A 152 -3.59 9.63 -12.52
N SER A 153 -2.88 10.24 -13.44
CA SER A 153 -2.79 9.78 -14.82
C SER A 153 -1.62 10.49 -15.49
N TYR A 154 -0.47 9.84 -15.58
CA TYR A 154 0.59 10.35 -16.41
C TYR A 154 0.24 10.10 -17.88
N ILE A 155 -0.04 11.16 -18.61
CA ILE A 155 -0.16 11.15 -20.06
C ILE A 155 0.96 12.04 -20.56
N LEU A 156 2.05 11.45 -21.05
CA LEU A 156 3.03 12.20 -21.84
C LEU A 156 2.30 12.89 -22.99
N ALA A 157 2.70 14.11 -23.32
CA ALA A 157 2.14 15.06 -24.28
C ALA A 157 1.07 14.53 -25.26
N PRO A 158 0.05 15.30 -25.60
CA PRO A 158 -1.08 14.82 -26.41
C PRO A 158 -0.73 14.13 -27.74
N LEU A 159 0.42 14.50 -28.36
CA LEU A 159 0.92 13.90 -29.58
C LEU A 159 1.55 12.51 -29.39
N LEU A 160 2.03 12.18 -28.16
CA LEU A 160 2.70 10.92 -27.86
C LEU A 160 1.79 9.92 -27.11
N ARG A 161 0.48 10.13 -27.14
CA ARG A 161 -0.50 9.24 -26.49
C ARG A 161 -0.41 7.78 -26.90
N LEU A 162 0.09 7.48 -28.09
CA LEU A 162 0.30 6.12 -28.60
C LEU A 162 1.58 5.47 -28.05
N ILE A 163 2.48 6.25 -27.43
CA ILE A 163 3.78 5.78 -26.94
C ILE A 163 3.92 6.13 -25.44
N ASN A 164 2.87 5.90 -24.67
CA ASN A 164 2.89 6.25 -23.24
C ASN A 164 3.50 5.13 -22.39
N THR A 165 4.80 5.17 -22.20
CA THR A 165 5.55 4.23 -21.35
C THR A 165 5.15 4.30 -19.88
N GLN A 166 4.55 5.41 -19.44
CA GLN A 166 4.11 5.63 -18.05
C GLN A 166 2.71 5.06 -17.77
N ILE A 167 2.05 4.47 -18.77
CA ILE A 167 0.79 3.73 -18.56
C ILE A 167 0.95 2.62 -17.51
N ASN A 168 2.16 2.14 -17.30
CA ASN A 168 2.44 1.08 -16.34
C ASN A 168 2.55 1.57 -14.88
N TYR A 169 2.82 2.85 -14.64
CA TYR A 169 2.87 3.42 -13.31
C TYR A 169 1.45 3.65 -12.76
N ARG A 170 1.21 3.21 -11.51
CA ARG A 170 -0.09 3.35 -10.84
C ARG A 170 0.06 4.01 -9.50
N ASN A 171 -0.95 4.76 -9.13
CA ASN A 171 -1.08 5.17 -7.75
C ASN A 171 -1.90 4.11 -6.99
N HIS A 172 -1.20 3.20 -6.33
CA HIS A 172 -1.82 2.09 -5.61
C HIS A 172 -2.06 2.39 -4.14
N ARG A 173 -1.83 3.61 -3.68
CA ARG A 173 -2.08 4.06 -2.30
C ARG A 173 -3.56 4.07 -1.97
N LYS A 174 -3.89 3.80 -0.71
CA LYS A 174 -5.22 3.92 -0.12
C LYS A 174 -5.06 4.64 1.19
N ILE A 175 -5.30 5.95 1.15
CA ILE A 175 -5.11 6.87 2.26
C ILE A 175 -6.39 7.65 2.49
N VAL A 176 -6.80 7.78 3.75
CA VAL A 176 -7.74 8.82 4.18
C VAL A 176 -7.12 9.56 5.34
N VAL A 177 -7.13 10.89 5.28
CA VAL A 177 -6.74 11.73 6.43
C VAL A 177 -7.89 12.68 6.75
N ILE A 178 -8.28 12.71 8.01
CA ILE A 178 -9.37 13.55 8.54
C ILE A 178 -8.79 14.50 9.57
N ASP A 179 -8.96 15.79 9.34
CA ASP A 179 -8.57 16.87 10.24
C ASP A 179 -7.09 16.84 10.70
N GLY A 180 -6.22 16.14 9.92
CA GLY A 180 -4.79 16.01 10.19
C GLY A 180 -4.42 15.13 11.40
N SER A 181 -5.39 14.62 12.14
CA SER A 181 -5.18 13.88 13.39
C SER A 181 -5.63 12.43 13.37
N LEU A 182 -6.38 12.04 12.34
CA LEU A 182 -6.91 10.70 12.15
C LEU A 182 -6.64 10.26 10.70
N ALA A 183 -6.13 9.05 10.54
CA ALA A 183 -5.85 8.52 9.22
C ALA A 183 -6.23 7.04 9.09
N PHE A 184 -6.45 6.62 7.83
CA PHE A 184 -6.68 5.23 7.46
C PHE A 184 -5.66 4.81 6.41
N ILE A 185 -5.12 3.60 6.55
CA ILE A 185 -4.18 2.98 5.61
C ILE A 185 -4.36 1.46 5.60
N GLY A 186 -4.22 0.82 4.43
CA GLY A 186 -4.30 -0.63 4.27
C GLY A 186 -4.65 -1.05 2.85
N GLY A 187 -5.09 -2.29 2.66
CA GLY A 187 -5.32 -2.87 1.33
C GLY A 187 -6.69 -2.54 0.71
N ILE A 188 -7.70 -2.15 1.52
CA ILE A 188 -9.10 -2.06 1.11
C ILE A 188 -9.38 -0.81 0.26
N ASN A 189 -9.80 -0.99 -0.99
CA ASN A 189 -10.29 0.09 -1.87
C ASN A 189 -11.75 0.48 -1.56
N ILE A 190 -12.39 1.29 -2.43
CA ILE A 190 -13.82 1.62 -2.36
C ILE A 190 -14.55 0.77 -3.39
N GLY A 191 -15.23 -0.28 -2.93
CA GLY A 191 -16.00 -1.21 -3.78
C GLY A 191 -16.70 -2.29 -2.97
N ASP A 192 -17.84 -2.74 -3.47
CA ASP A 192 -18.71 -3.74 -2.83
C ASP A 192 -18.08 -5.13 -2.74
N GLU A 193 -17.01 -5.43 -3.50
CA GLU A 193 -16.26 -6.69 -3.38
C GLU A 193 -15.67 -6.88 -2.00
N TYR A 194 -15.29 -5.81 -1.30
CA TYR A 194 -14.79 -5.87 0.07
C TYR A 194 -15.89 -6.09 1.12
N LEU A 195 -17.16 -6.12 0.69
CA LEU A 195 -18.33 -6.50 1.50
C LEU A 195 -18.84 -7.90 1.15
N GLY A 196 -18.02 -8.72 0.50
CA GLY A 196 -18.39 -10.07 0.09
C GLY A 196 -19.30 -10.15 -1.15
N LEU A 197 -19.59 -9.03 -1.81
CA LEU A 197 -20.47 -8.98 -2.98
C LEU A 197 -19.73 -9.13 -4.32
N GLY A 198 -18.47 -9.55 -4.29
CA GLY A 198 -17.62 -9.72 -5.47
C GLY A 198 -17.69 -11.11 -6.08
N LYS A 199 -17.24 -11.25 -7.35
CA LYS A 199 -17.17 -12.54 -8.07
C LYS A 199 -16.21 -13.57 -7.45
N LEU A 200 -15.25 -13.13 -6.66
CA LEU A 200 -14.27 -13.98 -5.99
C LEU A 200 -14.71 -14.39 -4.56
N GLY A 201 -15.97 -14.13 -4.19
CA GLY A 201 -16.48 -14.39 -2.86
C GLY A 201 -16.10 -13.30 -1.85
N ASP A 202 -15.94 -13.68 -0.59
CA ASP A 202 -15.59 -12.75 0.47
C ASP A 202 -14.10 -12.36 0.38
N TRP A 203 -13.83 -11.05 0.33
CA TRP A 203 -12.46 -10.52 0.29
C TRP A 203 -11.94 -10.28 1.71
N LYS A 204 -10.94 -11.06 2.08
CA LYS A 204 -10.23 -10.89 3.36
C LYS A 204 -9.09 -9.90 3.17
N ASP A 205 -9.27 -8.70 3.67
CA ASP A 205 -8.26 -7.64 3.63
C ASP A 205 -8.28 -6.84 4.94
N CYS A 206 -7.15 -6.24 5.29
CA CYS A 206 -6.96 -5.48 6.51
C CYS A 206 -6.68 -4.01 6.24
N HIS A 207 -7.16 -3.17 7.14
CA HIS A 207 -6.88 -1.75 7.23
C HIS A 207 -6.53 -1.38 8.68
N ILE A 208 -5.89 -0.25 8.89
CA ILE A 208 -5.79 0.36 10.22
C ILE A 208 -6.33 1.77 10.21
N MET A 209 -6.89 2.16 11.34
CA MET A 209 -7.15 3.55 11.69
C MET A 209 -6.10 4.00 12.69
N ILE A 210 -5.51 5.15 12.44
CA ILE A 210 -4.46 5.77 13.25
C ILE A 210 -4.98 7.09 13.80
N GLU A 211 -4.94 7.25 15.12
CA GLU A 211 -5.18 8.53 15.78
C GLU A 211 -3.86 9.02 16.36
N GLY A 212 -3.35 10.15 15.91
CA GLY A 212 -2.11 10.70 16.42
C GLY A 212 -1.13 11.23 15.35
N ASP A 213 0.12 11.40 15.76
CA ASP A 213 1.14 12.11 14.97
C ASP A 213 1.48 11.39 13.65
N CYS A 214 1.32 10.06 13.58
CA CYS A 214 1.57 9.30 12.35
C CYS A 214 0.57 9.64 11.22
N ALA A 215 -0.61 10.20 11.57
CA ALA A 215 -1.54 10.74 10.58
C ALA A 215 -0.93 11.91 9.81
N LEU A 216 -0.03 12.70 10.44
CA LEU A 216 0.73 13.77 9.77
C LEU A 216 1.69 13.22 8.71
N GLY A 217 2.26 12.03 8.95
CA GLY A 217 3.07 11.33 7.95
C GLY A 217 2.27 11.00 6.69
N LEU A 218 1.06 10.43 6.84
CA LEU A 218 0.14 10.17 5.73
C LEU A 218 -0.40 11.45 5.09
N GLN A 219 -0.63 12.49 5.88
CA GLN A 219 -0.98 13.83 5.40
C GLN A 219 0.10 14.39 4.47
N SER A 220 1.38 14.23 4.83
CA SER A 220 2.51 14.67 4.01
C SER A 220 2.56 13.91 2.68
N VAL A 221 2.36 12.58 2.69
CA VAL A 221 2.30 11.76 1.47
C VAL A 221 1.20 12.25 0.55
N PHE A 222 -0.03 12.41 1.08
CA PHE A 222 -1.18 12.90 0.30
C PHE A 222 -0.91 14.27 -0.34
N LEU A 223 -0.37 15.23 0.44
CA LEU A 223 -0.13 16.59 -0.06
C LEU A 223 0.96 16.63 -1.14
N ASP A 224 1.99 15.80 -1.01
CA ASP A 224 3.02 15.62 -2.03
C ASP A 224 2.42 15.10 -3.34
N ASP A 225 1.58 14.06 -3.26
CA ASP A 225 0.94 13.46 -4.43
C ASP A 225 -0.05 14.44 -5.09
N PHE A 226 -0.90 15.08 -4.29
CA PHE A 226 -1.88 16.05 -4.79
C PHE A 226 -1.20 17.23 -5.49
N SER A 227 -0.15 17.79 -4.88
CA SER A 227 0.60 18.90 -5.45
C SER A 227 1.35 18.50 -6.72
N SER A 228 1.92 17.28 -6.75
CA SER A 228 2.60 16.73 -7.93
C SER A 228 1.66 16.57 -9.11
N ILE A 229 0.44 16.06 -8.87
CA ILE A 229 -0.59 15.90 -9.93
C ILE A 229 -1.03 17.27 -10.44
N LYS A 230 -1.31 18.24 -9.56
CA LYS A 230 -1.69 19.59 -9.95
C LYS A 230 -0.59 20.27 -10.78
N LYS A 231 0.67 20.20 -10.33
CA LYS A 231 1.81 20.74 -11.07
C LYS A 231 1.95 20.12 -12.47
N TYR A 232 1.78 18.80 -12.56
CA TYR A 232 1.81 18.09 -13.83
C TYR A 232 0.71 18.54 -14.79
N ASN A 233 -0.47 18.86 -14.27
CA ASN A 233 -1.61 19.36 -15.04
C ASN A 233 -1.53 20.86 -15.36
N ASN A 234 -0.47 21.58 -14.95
CA ASN A 234 -0.35 23.03 -14.99
C ASN A 234 -1.51 23.76 -14.26
N GLU A 235 -2.04 23.14 -13.19
CA GLU A 235 -3.07 23.72 -12.34
C GLU A 235 -2.44 24.49 -11.18
N GLU A 236 -3.12 25.57 -10.72
CA GLU A 236 -2.67 26.36 -9.59
C GLU A 236 -2.65 25.54 -8.28
N ILE A 237 -1.57 25.72 -7.48
CA ILE A 237 -1.37 25.01 -6.22
C ILE A 237 -1.56 25.98 -5.04
N ASN A 238 -2.80 26.34 -4.74
CA ASN A 238 -3.12 27.25 -3.63
C ASN A 238 -2.92 26.62 -2.24
N LEU A 239 -2.71 25.32 -2.20
CA LEU A 239 -2.59 24.49 -1.01
C LEU A 239 -1.35 24.84 -0.18
N LEU A 240 -0.28 25.29 -0.83
CA LEU A 240 1.01 25.54 -0.21
C LEU A 240 1.05 26.87 0.56
N ASN A 241 0.12 27.77 0.28
CA ASN A 241 0.07 29.10 0.91
C ASN A 241 -0.29 29.03 2.41
N ASN A 242 -0.93 27.91 2.86
CA ASN A 242 -1.36 27.70 4.25
C ASN A 242 -1.08 26.27 4.69
N ILE A 243 0.07 25.70 4.31
CA ILE A 243 0.42 24.31 4.58
C ILE A 243 0.48 24.01 6.09
N GLU A 244 0.80 25.01 6.92
CA GLU A 244 0.88 24.88 8.37
C GLU A 244 -0.46 24.45 9.00
N ASN A 245 -1.59 24.77 8.35
CA ASN A 245 -2.91 24.41 8.84
C ASN A 245 -3.17 22.89 8.84
N TYR A 246 -2.39 22.13 8.04
CA TYR A 246 -2.49 20.67 7.95
C TYR A 246 -1.57 19.95 8.93
N PHE A 247 -0.64 20.64 9.61
CA PHE A 247 0.39 20.07 10.49
C PHE A 247 0.36 20.68 11.88
N LYS A 248 -0.84 20.76 12.45
CA LYS A 248 -1.01 21.28 13.82
C LYS A 248 -0.52 20.25 14.85
N PRO A 249 0.12 20.71 15.94
CA PRO A 249 0.46 19.82 17.05
C PRO A 249 -0.78 19.11 17.59
N LEU A 250 -0.67 17.83 17.85
CA LEU A 250 -1.75 17.00 18.38
C LEU A 250 -1.58 16.79 19.88
N GLY A 251 -2.68 16.77 20.62
CA GLY A 251 -2.69 16.30 21.99
C GLY A 251 -2.34 14.80 22.08
N TYR A 252 -2.06 14.31 23.29
CA TYR A 252 -1.76 12.91 23.50
C TYR A 252 -2.90 12.01 23.00
N LYS A 253 -2.55 10.97 22.22
CA LYS A 253 -3.47 9.97 21.63
C LYS A 253 -3.16 8.55 22.07
N GLY A 254 -1.89 8.25 22.32
CA GLY A 254 -1.41 6.93 22.69
C GLY A 254 0.12 6.86 22.68
N ASN A 255 0.67 5.65 22.75
CA ASN A 255 2.12 5.44 22.87
C ASN A 255 2.70 4.46 21.86
N ILE A 256 1.97 4.13 20.79
CA ILE A 256 2.42 3.17 19.78
C ILE A 256 3.44 3.81 18.85
N PRO A 257 4.70 3.31 18.82
CA PRO A 257 5.72 3.81 17.91
C PRO A 257 5.47 3.32 16.48
N MET A 258 5.53 4.23 15.51
CA MET A 258 5.25 3.94 14.10
C MET A 258 6.09 4.82 13.17
N GLN A 259 6.29 4.33 11.94
CA GLN A 259 6.78 5.14 10.82
C GLN A 259 5.94 4.88 9.57
N ILE A 260 5.80 5.89 8.73
CA ILE A 260 5.21 5.75 7.40
C ILE A 260 6.35 5.65 6.39
N ILE A 261 6.31 4.61 5.57
CA ILE A 261 7.25 4.42 4.48
C ILE A 261 6.52 4.46 3.14
N ARG A 262 7.10 5.14 2.16
CA ARG A 262 6.56 5.25 0.81
C ARG A 262 7.58 4.83 -0.23
N SER A 263 7.12 4.25 -1.31
CA SER A 263 7.88 3.98 -2.53
C SER A 263 7.11 4.48 -3.74
N GLY A 264 7.83 4.74 -4.80
CA GLY A 264 7.27 5.10 -6.10
C GLY A 264 8.33 5.07 -7.18
N PRO A 265 7.95 5.13 -8.45
CA PRO A 265 8.91 5.17 -9.56
C PRO A 265 9.82 6.40 -9.52
N ASP A 266 9.45 7.43 -8.78
CA ASP A 266 10.22 8.66 -8.53
C ASP A 266 11.12 8.57 -7.28
N SER A 267 11.04 7.50 -6.51
CA SER A 267 11.88 7.30 -5.33
C SER A 267 13.32 6.97 -5.74
N GLU A 268 14.29 7.52 -5.04
CA GLU A 268 15.71 7.22 -5.25
C GLU A 268 16.03 5.75 -4.96
N PHE A 269 15.36 5.21 -3.93
CA PHE A 269 15.50 3.83 -3.46
C PHE A 269 14.14 3.12 -3.45
N PRO A 270 14.10 1.81 -3.67
CA PRO A 270 12.90 1.00 -3.43
C PRO A 270 12.69 0.80 -1.93
N SER A 271 12.29 1.90 -1.25
CA SER A 271 12.35 2.02 0.21
C SER A 271 11.55 0.93 0.93
N ILE A 272 10.33 0.61 0.47
CA ILE A 272 9.51 -0.44 1.08
C ILE A 272 10.22 -1.79 0.98
N LEU A 273 10.76 -2.16 -0.20
CA LEU A 273 11.52 -3.40 -0.38
C LEU A 273 12.72 -3.49 0.57
N GLN A 274 13.51 -2.41 0.68
CA GLN A 274 14.69 -2.37 1.56
C GLN A 274 14.31 -2.59 3.02
N VAL A 275 13.19 -2.00 3.46
CA VAL A 275 12.71 -2.16 4.84
C VAL A 275 12.18 -3.57 5.08
N LEU A 276 11.45 -4.17 4.14
CA LEU A 276 11.00 -5.57 4.25
C LEU A 276 12.19 -6.52 4.38
N ILE A 277 13.22 -6.37 3.54
CA ILE A 277 14.46 -7.16 3.65
C ILE A 277 15.12 -6.95 5.02
N LYS A 278 15.17 -5.70 5.51
CA LYS A 278 15.75 -5.41 6.82
C LYS A 278 14.91 -6.00 7.95
N MET A 279 13.59 -5.97 7.90
CA MET A 279 12.72 -6.63 8.89
C MET A 279 12.95 -8.14 8.92
N ILE A 280 13.03 -8.79 7.75
CA ILE A 280 13.33 -10.22 7.63
C ILE A 280 14.71 -10.53 8.22
N SER A 281 15.73 -9.69 7.97
CA SER A 281 17.10 -9.91 8.43
C SER A 281 17.28 -9.82 9.95
N VAL A 282 16.39 -9.19 10.68
CA VAL A 282 16.43 -9.09 12.14
C VAL A 282 15.56 -10.12 12.86
N ALA A 283 14.83 -10.94 12.11
CA ALA A 283 14.01 -12.02 12.66
C ALA A 283 14.85 -13.03 13.43
N LYS A 284 14.33 -13.50 14.57
CA LYS A 284 14.98 -14.48 15.44
C LYS A 284 14.17 -15.77 15.58
N GLU A 285 12.83 -15.68 15.46
CA GLU A 285 11.91 -16.79 15.75
C GLU A 285 10.97 -17.08 14.58
N SER A 286 10.27 -16.05 14.09
CA SER A 286 9.19 -16.25 13.12
C SER A 286 8.94 -15.06 12.20
N ILE A 287 8.52 -15.39 10.99
CA ILE A 287 8.04 -14.43 9.98
C ILE A 287 6.72 -14.95 9.45
N ASN A 288 5.62 -14.21 9.68
CA ASN A 288 4.30 -14.51 9.15
C ASN A 288 3.92 -13.49 8.07
N ILE A 289 3.45 -13.97 6.92
CA ILE A 289 3.17 -13.14 5.75
C ILE A 289 1.77 -13.44 5.23
N ILE A 290 1.02 -12.39 4.88
CA ILE A 290 -0.22 -12.49 4.11
C ILE A 290 -0.09 -11.57 2.89
N THR A 291 -0.23 -12.11 1.69
CA THR A 291 -0.14 -11.33 0.45
C THR A 291 -0.98 -11.95 -0.67
N PRO A 292 -1.68 -11.13 -1.49
CA PRO A 292 -2.41 -11.64 -2.65
C PRO A 292 -1.51 -12.04 -3.81
N TYR A 293 -0.33 -11.42 -3.92
CA TYR A 293 0.64 -11.66 -5.00
C TYR A 293 2.01 -11.87 -4.40
N PHE A 294 2.74 -12.86 -4.95
CA PHE A 294 4.07 -13.21 -4.50
C PHE A 294 5.00 -13.39 -5.70
N ILE A 295 5.50 -12.27 -6.21
CA ILE A 295 6.50 -12.18 -7.28
C ILE A 295 7.67 -11.34 -6.75
N PRO A 296 8.40 -11.85 -5.76
CA PRO A 296 9.43 -11.09 -5.06
C PRO A 296 10.62 -10.77 -5.98
N SER A 297 11.34 -9.69 -5.66
CA SER A 297 12.67 -9.46 -6.20
C SER A 297 13.64 -10.52 -5.68
N GLU A 298 14.77 -10.73 -6.37
CA GLU A 298 15.78 -11.71 -5.94
C GLU A 298 16.25 -11.47 -4.51
N GLY A 299 16.53 -10.22 -4.12
CA GLY A 299 16.94 -9.90 -2.76
C GLY A 299 15.90 -10.24 -1.69
N LEU A 300 14.60 -10.13 -2.01
CA LEU A 300 13.53 -10.47 -1.05
C LEU A 300 13.34 -11.98 -0.92
N ILE A 301 13.34 -12.72 -2.03
CA ILE A 301 13.21 -14.18 -1.98
C ILE A 301 14.42 -14.80 -1.30
N ASP A 302 15.64 -14.30 -1.54
CA ASP A 302 16.85 -14.78 -0.87
C ASP A 302 16.83 -14.48 0.62
N ALA A 303 16.37 -13.30 1.05
CA ALA A 303 16.23 -12.99 2.47
C ALA A 303 15.27 -13.97 3.18
N LEU A 304 14.13 -14.32 2.56
CA LEU A 304 13.17 -15.28 3.09
C LEU A 304 13.73 -16.72 3.11
N ARG A 305 14.48 -17.11 2.07
CA ARG A 305 15.13 -18.43 1.98
C ARG A 305 16.21 -18.57 3.05
N ILE A 306 17.07 -17.56 3.19
CA ILE A 306 18.11 -17.52 4.22
C ILE A 306 17.49 -17.64 5.61
N ALA A 307 16.45 -16.86 5.90
CA ALA A 307 15.74 -16.93 7.16
C ALA A 307 15.20 -18.36 7.43
N SER A 308 14.53 -18.96 6.46
CA SER A 308 13.97 -20.31 6.57
C SER A 308 15.05 -21.37 6.76
N LEU A 309 16.13 -21.34 5.97
CA LEU A 309 17.27 -22.28 6.08
C LEU A 309 18.06 -22.09 7.38
N SER A 310 18.01 -20.90 7.97
CA SER A 310 18.64 -20.60 9.27
C SER A 310 17.77 -21.02 10.47
N GLY A 311 16.62 -21.68 10.24
CA GLY A 311 15.75 -22.17 11.30
C GLY A 311 14.65 -21.19 11.74
N ILE A 312 14.53 -20.00 11.13
CA ILE A 312 13.42 -19.08 11.39
C ILE A 312 12.15 -19.66 10.77
N LYS A 313 11.05 -19.69 11.54
CA LYS A 313 9.76 -20.20 11.09
C LYS A 313 9.11 -19.20 10.12
N VAL A 314 9.31 -19.40 8.82
CA VAL A 314 8.67 -18.61 7.77
C VAL A 314 7.33 -19.23 7.39
N SER A 315 6.22 -18.48 7.48
CA SER A 315 4.88 -18.94 7.14
C SER A 315 4.18 -17.90 6.25
N LEU A 316 3.58 -18.33 5.13
CA LEU A 316 2.97 -17.46 4.15
C LEU A 316 1.57 -17.94 3.76
N ILE A 317 0.57 -17.06 3.86
CA ILE A 317 -0.79 -17.28 3.33
C ILE A 317 -0.93 -16.59 1.98
N PHE A 318 -1.38 -17.35 0.98
CA PHE A 318 -1.58 -16.95 -0.40
C PHE A 318 -2.96 -17.41 -0.90
N PRO A 319 -3.67 -16.64 -1.76
CA PRO A 319 -4.98 -17.06 -2.27
C PRO A 319 -4.84 -18.26 -3.23
N GLU A 320 -5.67 -19.30 -3.06
CA GLU A 320 -5.71 -20.41 -4.01
C GLU A 320 -6.37 -20.01 -5.34
N LYS A 321 -7.43 -19.18 -5.26
CA LYS A 321 -8.14 -18.65 -6.43
C LYS A 321 -7.45 -17.39 -6.95
N ALA A 322 -7.25 -17.34 -8.25
CA ALA A 322 -6.63 -16.18 -8.91
C ALA A 322 -7.66 -15.14 -9.34
N ASP A 323 -7.32 -13.88 -9.19
CA ASP A 323 -7.94 -12.77 -9.91
C ASP A 323 -7.22 -12.48 -11.25
N HIS A 324 -5.90 -12.73 -11.29
CA HIS A 324 -5.04 -12.63 -12.46
C HIS A 324 -4.31 -13.94 -12.73
N PHE A 325 -4.62 -14.58 -13.86
CA PHE A 325 -4.09 -15.91 -14.20
C PHE A 325 -2.55 -15.96 -14.27
N THR A 326 -1.93 -15.06 -15.04
CA THR A 326 -0.46 -15.03 -15.22
C THR A 326 0.27 -14.72 -13.92
N VAL A 327 -0.22 -13.78 -13.12
CA VAL A 327 0.33 -13.41 -11.80
C VAL A 327 0.29 -14.64 -10.86
N ASN A 328 -0.82 -15.35 -10.81
CA ASN A 328 -0.94 -16.54 -9.96
C ASN A 328 0.01 -17.66 -10.41
N ARG A 329 0.18 -17.86 -11.75
CA ARG A 329 1.12 -18.85 -12.30
C ARG A 329 2.57 -18.50 -11.95
N ALA A 330 2.98 -17.27 -12.15
CA ALA A 330 4.29 -16.79 -11.75
C ALA A 330 4.50 -16.94 -10.23
N SER A 331 3.54 -16.50 -9.40
CA SER A 331 3.61 -16.61 -7.95
C SER A 331 3.85 -18.05 -7.48
N LYS A 332 3.16 -19.02 -8.06
CA LYS A 332 3.34 -20.44 -7.69
C LYS A 332 4.77 -20.95 -7.89
N THR A 333 5.51 -20.42 -8.85
CA THR A 333 6.92 -20.80 -9.06
C THR A 333 7.80 -20.33 -7.89
N TYR A 334 7.58 -19.10 -7.42
CA TYR A 334 8.30 -18.54 -6.26
C TYR A 334 7.86 -19.19 -4.94
N LEU A 335 6.58 -19.53 -4.79
CA LEU A 335 6.08 -20.26 -3.62
C LEU A 335 6.71 -21.66 -3.53
N ALA A 336 6.85 -22.37 -4.65
CA ALA A 336 7.50 -23.67 -4.71
C ALA A 336 9.00 -23.55 -4.33
N GLU A 337 9.67 -22.53 -4.81
CA GLU A 337 11.07 -22.23 -4.47
C GLU A 337 11.24 -21.95 -2.97
N LEU A 338 10.36 -21.12 -2.39
CA LEU A 338 10.37 -20.83 -0.96
C LEU A 338 10.02 -22.07 -0.12
N LYS A 339 9.09 -22.91 -0.59
CA LYS A 339 8.72 -24.19 0.05
C LYS A 339 9.91 -25.13 0.16
N ARG A 340 10.75 -25.22 -0.89
CA ARG A 340 11.99 -26.02 -0.87
C ARG A 340 12.98 -25.59 0.19
N SER A 341 12.95 -24.33 0.62
CA SER A 341 13.79 -23.81 1.69
C SER A 341 13.25 -24.12 3.10
N GLY A 342 12.13 -24.85 3.21
CA GLY A 342 11.53 -25.22 4.50
C GLY A 342 10.38 -24.32 4.96
N ALA A 343 10.01 -23.29 4.22
CA ALA A 343 8.90 -22.40 4.60
C ALA A 343 7.54 -23.12 4.55
N ASN A 344 6.61 -22.68 5.39
CA ASN A 344 5.22 -23.14 5.44
C ASN A 344 4.36 -22.29 4.52
N ILE A 345 3.89 -22.87 3.42
CA ILE A 345 3.03 -22.18 2.46
C ILE A 345 1.61 -22.70 2.60
N HIS A 346 0.68 -21.77 2.81
CA HIS A 346 -0.74 -22.03 3.05
C HIS A 346 -1.58 -21.39 1.94
N LEU A 347 -2.40 -22.19 1.26
CA LEU A 347 -3.31 -21.74 0.22
C LEU A 347 -4.69 -21.52 0.83
N TYR A 348 -5.14 -20.26 0.84
CA TYR A 348 -6.45 -19.89 1.36
C TYR A 348 -7.59 -20.35 0.46
N SER A 349 -8.72 -20.70 1.04
CA SER A 349 -9.91 -21.29 0.38
C SER A 349 -10.25 -20.67 -0.99
N LYS A 350 -10.75 -21.54 -1.90
CA LYS A 350 -11.22 -21.12 -3.23
C LYS A 350 -12.49 -20.26 -3.22
N ASP A 351 -13.22 -20.27 -2.10
CA ASP A 351 -14.50 -19.57 -1.97
C ASP A 351 -14.36 -18.11 -1.51
N ALA A 352 -13.13 -17.70 -1.21
CA ALA A 352 -12.82 -16.36 -0.77
C ALA A 352 -11.46 -15.92 -1.33
N PHE A 353 -11.17 -14.61 -1.27
CA PHE A 353 -9.95 -14.03 -1.80
C PHE A 353 -9.17 -13.30 -0.70
N ILE A 354 -7.91 -13.70 -0.49
CA ILE A 354 -6.99 -12.99 0.38
C ILE A 354 -6.41 -11.79 -0.37
N HIS A 355 -6.57 -10.60 0.21
CA HIS A 355 -6.00 -9.37 -0.37
C HIS A 355 -5.19 -8.54 0.63
N SER A 356 -5.01 -9.00 1.86
CA SER A 356 -4.20 -8.32 2.89
C SER A 356 -2.71 -8.30 2.50
N LYS A 357 -2.01 -7.25 2.92
CA LYS A 357 -0.57 -7.05 2.74
C LYS A 357 0.06 -6.83 4.10
N LEU A 358 0.41 -7.94 4.75
CA LEU A 358 0.91 -7.99 6.12
C LEU A 358 2.20 -8.78 6.18
N LEU A 359 3.15 -8.29 6.96
CA LEU A 359 4.34 -9.03 7.37
C LEU A 359 4.58 -8.76 8.85
N MET A 360 4.63 -9.82 9.66
CA MET A 360 4.86 -9.79 11.10
C MET A 360 6.14 -10.56 11.42
N VAL A 361 6.97 -10.00 12.29
CA VAL A 361 8.24 -10.58 12.73
C VAL A 361 8.26 -10.72 14.25
N ASP A 362 8.51 -11.92 14.74
CA ASP A 362 8.76 -12.27 16.15
C ASP A 362 7.67 -11.80 17.13
N ASN A 363 6.42 -11.61 16.71
CA ASN A 363 5.35 -10.99 17.49
C ASN A 363 5.67 -9.58 18.00
N LYS A 364 6.64 -8.87 17.44
CA LYS A 364 7.15 -7.60 17.98
C LYS A 364 7.03 -6.42 17.02
N ILE A 365 7.24 -6.66 15.73
CA ILE A 365 7.19 -5.64 14.68
C ILE A 365 6.36 -6.12 13.52
N CYS A 366 5.55 -5.24 12.95
CA CYS A 366 4.77 -5.58 11.77
C CYS A 366 4.70 -4.43 10.76
N THR A 367 4.31 -4.77 9.54
CA THR A 367 3.96 -3.80 8.50
C THR A 367 2.61 -4.10 7.91
N ILE A 368 1.85 -3.05 7.68
CA ILE A 368 0.59 -3.06 6.94
C ILE A 368 0.55 -1.89 5.97
N GLY A 369 0.01 -2.10 4.78
CA GLY A 369 -0.11 -1.00 3.81
C GLY A 369 -0.71 -1.44 2.50
N THR A 370 -0.21 -0.83 1.43
CA THR A 370 -0.74 -1.03 0.09
C THR A 370 0.13 -1.91 -0.79
N ALA A 371 1.43 -2.07 -0.44
CA ALA A 371 2.40 -2.81 -1.23
C ALA A 371 2.22 -4.32 -1.12
N ASN A 372 2.01 -4.98 -2.25
CA ASN A 372 2.11 -6.44 -2.36
C ASN A 372 3.58 -6.87 -2.29
N LEU A 373 3.84 -8.17 -2.14
CA LEU A 373 5.17 -8.73 -2.25
C LEU A 373 5.50 -9.08 -3.71
N ASP A 374 5.46 -8.05 -4.57
CA ASP A 374 5.78 -8.20 -5.99
C ASP A 374 6.66 -7.05 -6.50
N ILE A 375 7.40 -7.33 -7.58
CA ILE A 375 8.31 -6.37 -8.23
C ILE A 375 7.56 -5.11 -8.64
N ARG A 376 6.32 -5.26 -9.10
CA ARG A 376 5.49 -4.14 -9.54
C ARG A 376 5.21 -3.14 -8.40
N SER A 377 4.88 -3.63 -7.20
CA SER A 377 4.68 -2.79 -6.01
C SER A 377 5.96 -2.08 -5.57
N PHE A 378 7.12 -2.71 -5.78
CA PHE A 378 8.38 -2.12 -5.33
C PHE A 378 8.98 -1.13 -6.34
N GLU A 379 8.69 -1.26 -7.63
CA GLU A 379 9.36 -0.51 -8.69
C GLU A 379 8.45 0.38 -9.53
N LEU A 380 7.19 -0.01 -9.74
CA LEU A 380 6.31 0.63 -10.70
C LEU A 380 5.14 1.39 -10.07
N ASN A 381 4.68 0.96 -8.90
CA ASN A 381 3.56 1.59 -8.24
C ASN A 381 4.02 2.62 -7.21
N TYR A 382 3.20 3.66 -7.00
CA TYR A 382 3.24 4.45 -5.78
C TYR A 382 2.54 3.66 -4.67
N GLU A 383 3.30 3.31 -3.66
CA GLU A 383 2.84 2.52 -2.51
C GLU A 383 3.13 3.24 -1.20
N VAL A 384 2.44 2.85 -0.15
CA VAL A 384 2.66 3.33 1.21
C VAL A 384 2.37 2.24 2.22
N ASN A 385 3.27 2.08 3.19
CA ASN A 385 3.10 1.16 4.32
C ASN A 385 3.34 1.87 5.65
N ALA A 386 2.68 1.38 6.70
CA ALA A 386 3.00 1.70 8.08
C ALA A 386 3.86 0.58 8.66
N ILE A 387 4.93 0.96 9.38
CA ILE A 387 5.74 0.05 10.19
C ILE A 387 5.39 0.34 11.64
N ILE A 388 5.02 -0.70 12.38
CA ILE A 388 4.54 -0.61 13.76
C ILE A 388 5.49 -1.39 14.67
N TYR A 389 6.06 -0.72 15.65
CA TYR A 389 7.01 -1.28 16.62
C TYR A 389 6.30 -1.56 17.96
N ASP A 390 5.29 -2.42 17.90
CA ASP A 390 4.44 -2.72 19.07
C ASP A 390 4.05 -4.20 19.11
N GLU A 391 4.31 -4.82 20.26
CA GLU A 391 4.10 -6.24 20.48
C GLU A 391 2.60 -6.59 20.50
N SER A 392 1.76 -5.77 21.11
CA SER A 392 0.31 -6.02 21.20
C SER A 392 -0.33 -6.00 19.81
N ILE A 393 -0.05 -4.96 19.03
CA ILE A 393 -0.58 -4.83 17.67
C ILE A 393 -0.07 -5.96 16.77
N THR A 394 1.22 -6.33 16.90
CA THR A 394 1.78 -7.42 16.09
C THR A 394 1.17 -8.76 16.45
N LYS A 395 0.89 -9.02 17.74
CA LYS A 395 0.17 -10.21 18.20
C LYS A 395 -1.26 -10.24 17.67
N ASP A 396 -1.97 -9.11 17.66
CA ASP A 396 -3.33 -9.03 17.11
C ASP A 396 -3.34 -9.37 15.61
N PHE A 397 -2.37 -8.89 14.82
CA PHE A 397 -2.21 -9.31 13.42
C PHE A 397 -1.87 -10.80 13.28
N ASN A 398 -1.05 -11.35 14.16
CA ASN A 398 -0.77 -12.79 14.18
C ASN A 398 -2.01 -13.60 14.56
N ASN A 399 -2.89 -13.11 15.44
CA ASN A 399 -4.17 -13.76 15.73
C ASN A 399 -5.06 -13.81 14.47
N ILE A 400 -5.10 -12.75 13.67
CA ILE A 400 -5.77 -12.76 12.36
C ILE A 400 -5.13 -13.80 11.44
N PHE A 401 -3.78 -13.83 11.33
CA PHE A 401 -3.06 -14.83 10.55
C PHE A 401 -3.45 -16.25 10.94
N TYR A 402 -3.41 -16.59 12.24
CA TYR A 402 -3.74 -17.92 12.71
C TYR A 402 -5.22 -18.27 12.53
N SER A 403 -6.13 -17.32 12.65
CA SER A 403 -7.55 -17.54 12.37
C SER A 403 -7.80 -17.92 10.90
N LEU A 404 -7.06 -17.30 9.97
CA LEU A 404 -7.16 -17.60 8.55
C LEU A 404 -6.61 -18.98 8.18
N LEU A 405 -5.67 -19.53 8.95
CA LEU A 405 -5.11 -20.87 8.71
C LEU A 405 -6.18 -21.97 8.76
N ASN A 406 -7.25 -21.81 9.53
CA ASN A 406 -8.36 -22.75 9.60
C ASN A 406 -9.05 -22.97 8.25
N ASN A 407 -8.93 -22.01 7.33
CA ASN A 407 -9.49 -22.07 5.98
C ASN A 407 -8.42 -22.27 4.90
N CYS A 408 -7.20 -22.68 5.31
CA CYS A 408 -6.10 -22.92 4.39
C CYS A 408 -5.82 -24.41 4.23
N ARG A 409 -5.36 -24.80 3.06
CA ARG A 409 -4.65 -26.06 2.86
C ARG A 409 -3.15 -25.80 2.68
N SER A 410 -2.33 -26.79 3.04
CA SER A 410 -0.89 -26.71 2.76
C SER A 410 -0.62 -26.76 1.25
N PHE A 411 0.36 -25.99 0.78
CA PHE A 411 0.88 -26.10 -0.58
C PHE A 411 1.65 -27.42 -0.70
N ASN A 412 1.14 -28.31 -1.59
CA ASN A 412 1.77 -29.58 -1.84
C ASN A 412 2.86 -29.43 -2.91
N TYR A 413 4.12 -29.58 -2.50
CA TYR A 413 5.28 -29.43 -3.39
C TYR A 413 5.36 -30.60 -4.40
N GLU A 414 5.02 -31.82 -4.00
CA GLU A 414 5.05 -33.02 -4.88
C GLU A 414 3.99 -32.88 -5.97
N GLU A 415 2.77 -32.47 -5.64
CA GLU A 415 1.71 -32.20 -6.62
C GLU A 415 2.18 -31.12 -7.61
N TYR A 416 2.84 -30.07 -7.12
CA TYR A 416 3.39 -29.01 -7.96
C TYR A 416 4.49 -29.54 -8.90
N GLU A 417 5.41 -30.37 -8.44
CA GLU A 417 6.47 -30.93 -9.27
C GLU A 417 5.93 -31.93 -10.32
N ASN A 418 4.91 -32.68 -10.00
CA ASN A 418 4.32 -33.68 -10.88
C ASN A 418 3.29 -33.17 -11.90
N ARG A 419 3.13 -31.82 -11.98
CA ARG A 419 2.23 -31.19 -12.96
C ARG A 419 2.71 -31.42 -14.40
N SER A 420 1.74 -31.40 -15.36
CA SER A 420 2.03 -31.66 -16.77
C SER A 420 3.10 -30.72 -17.35
N LEU A 421 3.81 -31.20 -18.38
CA LEU A 421 4.81 -30.41 -19.11
C LEU A 421 4.24 -29.09 -19.64
N LEU A 422 3.01 -29.11 -20.17
CA LEU A 422 2.34 -27.90 -20.64
C LEU A 422 2.16 -26.89 -19.51
N THR A 423 1.75 -27.36 -18.33
CA THR A 423 1.61 -26.49 -17.15
C THR A 423 2.96 -25.89 -16.73
N LYS A 424 4.04 -26.71 -16.74
CA LYS A 424 5.40 -26.25 -16.45
C LYS A 424 5.87 -25.16 -17.44
N LEU A 425 5.57 -25.32 -18.71
CA LEU A 425 5.89 -24.31 -19.74
C LEU A 425 5.12 -23.00 -19.52
N ILE A 426 3.82 -23.08 -19.22
CA ILE A 426 3.00 -21.89 -18.92
C ILE A 426 3.51 -21.17 -17.66
N ASP A 427 3.86 -21.90 -16.61
CA ASP A 427 4.42 -21.35 -15.38
C ASP A 427 5.77 -20.66 -15.64
N GLY A 428 6.66 -21.33 -16.41
CA GLY A 428 7.96 -20.78 -16.82
C GLY A 428 7.82 -19.51 -17.66
N PHE A 429 6.91 -19.50 -18.64
CA PHE A 429 6.61 -18.32 -19.43
C PHE A 429 6.03 -17.17 -18.55
N SER A 430 5.11 -17.48 -17.65
CA SER A 430 4.57 -16.50 -16.70
C SER A 430 5.66 -15.91 -15.80
N ARG A 431 6.63 -16.74 -15.37
CA ARG A 431 7.79 -16.27 -14.59
C ARG A 431 8.70 -15.32 -15.39
N LEU A 432 8.90 -15.55 -16.68
CA LEU A 432 9.67 -14.63 -17.53
C LEU A 432 9.03 -13.23 -17.62
N LEU A 433 7.71 -13.16 -17.44
CA LEU A 433 6.99 -11.88 -17.43
C LEU A 433 7.00 -11.18 -16.06
N SER A 434 7.64 -11.75 -15.02
CA SER A 434 7.60 -11.25 -13.64
C SER A 434 7.96 -9.76 -13.49
N SER A 435 8.82 -9.24 -14.33
CA SER A 435 9.26 -7.82 -14.31
C SER A 435 8.18 -6.82 -14.76
N ILE A 436 7.09 -7.32 -15.39
CA ILE A 436 6.01 -6.48 -15.91
C ILE A 436 4.62 -6.82 -15.36
N LEU A 437 4.53 -7.90 -14.54
CA LEU A 437 3.29 -8.40 -13.92
C LEU A 437 2.89 -7.65 -12.64
#